data_f1f10608c9e5e7f25388650a15527e54
#
_entry.id   f1f10608c9e5e7f25388650a15527e54
#
_cell.length_a   1.000
_cell.length_b   1.000
_cell.length_c   1.000
_cell.angle_alpha   90.00
_cell.angle_beta   90.00
_cell.angle_gamma   90.00
#
_symmetry.space_group_name_H-M   'P 1'
#
loop_
_entity.id
_entity.type
_entity.pdbx_description
1 polymer ?
#
loop_
_entity_poly.entity_id
_entity_poly.type
_entity_poly.pdbx_seq_one_letter_code
_entity_poly.pdbx_strand_id
1 'polypeptide(L)'
;MSNRSYFRYFPNIDYVSRALERSSNDEFITVKNIFKRVRLREDIASVATSYEYYTIPGNFRPDQVADRYYDDPNLDWVVLITNNIQNIHEDWPMDNLTFRKYLLDKYKTCLLYTSPSPRDRV
;
A
#
# COMPACT_ATOMS: atom_id res chain seq x y z
N MET A 1 1.82 -25.55 -2.75
CA MET A 1 1.47 -24.15 -2.40
C MET A 1 2.48 -23.23 -3.07
N SER A 2 2.06 -22.39 -3.99
CA SER A 2 2.94 -21.42 -4.65
C SER A 2 3.35 -20.36 -3.64
N ASN A 3 4.62 -20.37 -3.23
CA ASN A 3 5.14 -19.35 -2.31
C ASN A 3 5.42 -18.07 -3.10
N ARG A 4 4.39 -17.24 -3.28
CA ARG A 4 4.42 -15.95 -3.99
C ARG A 4 4.70 -14.78 -3.05
N SER A 5 5.34 -15.03 -1.92
CA SER A 5 5.68 -14.02 -0.92
C SER A 5 6.54 -12.89 -1.50
N TYR A 6 6.23 -11.65 -1.13
CA TYR A 6 6.92 -10.43 -1.52
C TYR A 6 8.44 -10.50 -1.36
N PHE A 7 8.93 -10.99 -0.23
CA PHE A 7 10.37 -11.05 0.08
C PHE A 7 11.15 -12.11 -0.69
N ARG A 8 10.47 -13.03 -1.37
CA ARG A 8 11.15 -14.11 -2.11
C ARG A 8 12.11 -13.58 -3.19
N TYR A 9 11.70 -12.51 -3.86
CA TYR A 9 12.42 -11.94 -5.01
C TYR A 9 13.48 -10.90 -4.62
N PHE A 10 13.59 -10.59 -3.32
CA PHE A 10 14.59 -9.65 -2.85
C PHE A 10 15.99 -10.26 -2.90
N PRO A 11 17.03 -9.47 -3.25
CA PRO A 11 18.40 -9.90 -3.17
C PRO A 11 18.78 -10.21 -1.73
N ASN A 12 19.75 -11.08 -1.56
CA ASN A 12 20.32 -11.36 -0.26
C ASN A 12 21.47 -10.39 0.01
N ILE A 13 21.72 -10.14 1.30
CA ILE A 13 22.88 -9.43 1.81
C ILE A 13 23.49 -10.26 2.93
N ASP A 14 24.82 -10.20 3.07
CA ASP A 14 25.50 -10.81 4.18
C ASP A 14 25.58 -9.82 5.33
N TYR A 15 25.02 -10.21 6.45
CA TYR A 15 24.93 -9.40 7.67
C TYR A 15 25.70 -10.05 8.81
N VAL A 16 26.47 -9.25 9.55
CA VAL A 16 27.21 -9.74 10.72
C VAL A 16 26.24 -10.05 11.85
N SER A 17 26.19 -11.31 12.26
CA SER A 17 25.38 -11.70 13.41
C SER A 17 25.99 -11.16 14.70
N ARG A 18 25.24 -10.27 15.38
CA ARG A 18 25.59 -9.81 16.72
C ARG A 18 24.92 -10.62 17.84
N ALA A 19 24.21 -11.67 17.49
CA ALA A 19 23.43 -12.47 18.44
C ALA A 19 24.28 -13.48 19.23
N LEU A 20 25.47 -13.80 18.75
CA LEU A 20 26.43 -14.64 19.44
C LEU A 20 27.44 -13.73 20.15
N GLU A 21 27.70 -14.03 21.43
CA GLU A 21 28.69 -13.33 22.23
C GLU A 21 30.00 -13.18 21.44
N ARG A 22 30.70 -12.05 21.67
CA ARG A 22 32.00 -11.64 21.09
C ARG A 22 33.05 -12.75 21.02
N SER A 23 32.76 -13.84 20.38
CA SER A 23 33.72 -14.82 19.93
C SER A 23 34.25 -14.36 18.57
N SER A 24 35.54 -14.30 18.44
CA SER A 24 36.37 -13.65 17.43
C SER A 24 36.21 -14.11 15.96
N ASN A 25 35.11 -14.74 15.60
CA ASN A 25 34.74 -15.03 14.23
C ASN A 25 33.47 -14.29 13.88
N ASP A 26 33.61 -13.23 13.08
CA ASP A 26 32.49 -12.54 12.45
C ASP A 26 31.74 -13.53 11.55
N GLU A 27 30.73 -14.17 12.10
CA GLU A 27 29.89 -15.08 11.35
C GLU A 27 28.88 -14.27 10.55
N PHE A 28 29.01 -14.28 9.23
CA PHE A 28 28.09 -13.65 8.32
C PHE A 28 26.88 -14.54 8.11
N ILE A 29 25.70 -13.96 8.28
CA ILE A 29 24.42 -14.61 7.99
C ILE A 29 23.83 -13.97 6.75
N THR A 30 23.46 -14.80 5.78
CA THR A 30 22.76 -14.36 4.58
C THR A 30 21.29 -14.05 4.91
N VAL A 31 20.92 -12.77 4.82
CA VAL A 31 19.56 -12.29 5.10
C VAL A 31 18.95 -11.60 3.88
N LYS A 32 17.62 -11.52 3.84
CA LYS A 32 16.92 -10.76 2.78
C LYS A 32 17.13 -9.26 2.96
N ASN A 33 17.44 -8.57 1.86
CA ASN A 33 17.64 -7.12 1.86
C ASN A 33 16.29 -6.39 1.92
N ILE A 34 15.80 -6.13 3.12
CA ILE A 34 14.54 -5.41 3.34
C ILE A 34 14.66 -3.89 3.08
N PHE A 35 15.86 -3.34 2.91
CA PHE A 35 16.07 -1.92 2.61
C PHE A 35 15.84 -1.59 1.13
N LYS A 36 15.79 -2.58 0.26
CA LYS A 36 15.40 -2.38 -1.13
C LYS A 36 13.88 -2.31 -1.26
N ARG A 37 13.41 -1.32 -2.01
CA ARG A 37 12.02 -1.20 -2.41
C ARG A 37 11.85 -1.73 -3.83
N VAL A 38 10.86 -2.56 -4.06
CA VAL A 38 10.42 -2.96 -5.40
C VAL A 38 9.62 -1.81 -6.03
N ARG A 39 9.87 -1.55 -7.30
CA ARG A 39 9.09 -0.63 -8.13
C ARG A 39 8.67 -1.34 -9.40
N LEU A 40 7.55 -0.94 -9.94
CA LEU A 40 7.14 -1.36 -11.26
C LEU A 40 8.13 -0.79 -12.29
N ARG A 41 8.49 -1.60 -13.29
CA ARG A 41 9.35 -1.13 -14.40
C ARG A 41 8.59 -0.08 -15.20
N GLU A 42 9.29 0.97 -15.62
CA GLU A 42 8.69 2.08 -16.37
C GLU A 42 8.10 1.66 -17.71
N ASP A 43 8.72 0.69 -18.37
CA ASP A 43 8.23 0.12 -19.63
C ASP A 43 6.88 -0.58 -19.46
N ILE A 44 6.65 -1.28 -18.33
CA ILE A 44 5.36 -1.91 -18.02
C ILE A 44 4.36 -0.85 -17.55
N ALA A 45 4.79 0.12 -16.76
CA ALA A 45 3.93 1.21 -16.28
C ALA A 45 3.36 2.06 -17.42
N SER A 46 4.09 2.18 -18.53
CA SER A 46 3.66 2.96 -19.70
C SER A 46 2.63 2.26 -20.59
N VAL A 47 2.48 0.93 -20.46
CA VAL A 47 1.54 0.16 -21.27
C VAL A 47 0.15 0.19 -20.66
N ALA A 48 -0.67 1.16 -21.06
CA ALA A 48 -2.05 1.33 -20.54
C ALA A 48 -2.93 0.09 -20.68
N THR A 49 -2.69 -0.75 -21.69
CA THR A 49 -3.43 -2.00 -21.93
C THR A 49 -3.14 -3.09 -20.91
N SER A 50 -2.10 -2.93 -20.09
CA SER A 50 -1.74 -3.89 -19.04
C SER A 50 -2.53 -3.69 -17.74
N TYR A 51 -3.36 -2.65 -17.66
CA TYR A 51 -4.10 -2.29 -16.46
C TYR A 51 -5.60 -2.32 -16.70
N GLU A 52 -6.31 -2.87 -15.76
CA GLU A 52 -7.75 -2.83 -15.69
C GLU A 52 -8.19 -2.09 -14.44
N TYR A 53 -9.22 -1.23 -14.57
CA TYR A 53 -9.78 -0.54 -13.42
C TYR A 53 -10.63 -1.50 -12.61
N TYR A 54 -10.27 -1.63 -11.34
CA TYR A 54 -11.01 -2.45 -10.40
C TYR A 54 -11.74 -1.59 -9.36
N THR A 55 -13.05 -1.79 -9.24
CA THR A 55 -13.85 -1.11 -8.21
C THR A 55 -13.80 -1.92 -6.93
N ILE A 56 -13.21 -1.34 -5.88
CA ILE A 56 -13.10 -1.99 -4.57
C ILE A 56 -14.48 -2.00 -3.91
N PRO A 57 -15.07 -3.17 -3.63
CA PRO A 57 -16.37 -3.26 -2.98
C PRO A 57 -16.24 -2.98 -1.48
N GLY A 58 -17.00 -1.98 -0.99
CA GLY A 58 -17.07 -1.68 0.45
C GLY A 58 -15.74 -1.28 1.08
N ASN A 59 -15.41 -1.90 2.20
CA ASN A 59 -14.19 -1.62 2.97
C ASN A 59 -13.16 -2.76 2.82
N PHE A 60 -12.92 -3.21 1.60
CA PHE A 60 -11.97 -4.29 1.35
C PHE A 60 -10.54 -3.82 1.59
N ARG A 61 -9.77 -4.69 2.24
CA ARG A 61 -8.33 -4.53 2.43
C ARG A 61 -7.58 -5.04 1.19
N PRO A 62 -6.30 -4.67 1.01
CA PRO A 62 -5.50 -5.13 -0.13
C PRO A 62 -5.45 -6.64 -0.30
N ASP A 63 -5.34 -7.39 0.81
CA ASP A 63 -5.36 -8.86 0.83
C ASP A 63 -6.68 -9.44 0.32
N GLN A 64 -7.81 -8.84 0.67
CA GLN A 64 -9.13 -9.26 0.21
C GLN A 64 -9.36 -8.92 -1.29
N VAL A 65 -8.80 -7.81 -1.74
CA VAL A 65 -8.81 -7.46 -3.18
C VAL A 65 -7.97 -8.44 -3.97
N ALA A 66 -6.78 -8.79 -3.46
CA ALA A 66 -5.90 -9.75 -4.10
C ALA A 66 -6.51 -11.16 -4.15
N ASP A 67 -7.14 -11.60 -3.07
CA ASP A 67 -7.84 -12.87 -3.02
C ASP A 67 -8.96 -12.94 -4.06
N ARG A 68 -9.77 -11.88 -4.15
CA ARG A 68 -10.89 -11.85 -5.09
C ARG A 68 -10.48 -11.75 -6.56
N TYR A 69 -9.38 -11.06 -6.86
CA TYR A 69 -8.95 -10.81 -8.25
C TYR A 69 -7.95 -11.85 -8.75
N TYR A 70 -7.05 -12.32 -7.89
CA TYR A 70 -5.98 -13.26 -8.22
C TYR A 70 -6.15 -14.65 -7.63
N ASP A 71 -7.20 -14.88 -6.83
CA ASP A 71 -7.42 -16.11 -6.05
C ASP A 71 -6.24 -16.45 -5.10
N ASP A 72 -5.46 -15.42 -4.70
CA ASP A 72 -4.32 -15.59 -3.79
C ASP A 72 -4.12 -14.30 -2.95
N PRO A 73 -4.43 -14.34 -1.64
CA PRO A 73 -4.28 -13.17 -0.76
C PRO A 73 -2.83 -12.73 -0.56
N ASN A 74 -1.85 -13.63 -0.84
CA ASN A 74 -0.43 -13.27 -0.74
C ASN A 74 0.07 -12.37 -1.86
N LEU A 75 -0.78 -12.03 -2.83
CA LEU A 75 -0.49 -11.10 -3.91
C LEU A 75 -0.95 -9.66 -3.60
N ASP A 76 -1.27 -9.35 -2.35
CA ASP A 76 -1.61 -8.00 -1.88
C ASP A 76 -0.56 -6.96 -2.26
N TRP A 77 0.71 -7.35 -2.17
CA TRP A 77 1.84 -6.51 -2.57
C TRP A 77 1.83 -6.11 -4.06
N VAL A 78 1.28 -6.94 -4.94
CA VAL A 78 1.12 -6.62 -6.37
C VAL A 78 0.16 -5.46 -6.51
N VAL A 79 -1.00 -5.52 -5.83
CA VAL A 79 -2.00 -4.46 -5.82
C VAL A 79 -1.41 -3.14 -5.32
N LEU A 80 -0.61 -3.19 -4.26
CA LEU A 80 0.02 -2.00 -3.68
C LEU A 80 1.08 -1.38 -4.60
N ILE A 81 1.94 -2.21 -5.21
CA ILE A 81 3.01 -1.73 -6.09
C ILE A 81 2.44 -1.15 -7.40
N THR A 82 1.45 -1.80 -8.00
CA THR A 82 0.84 -1.33 -9.25
C THR A 82 0.17 0.03 -9.08
N ASN A 83 -0.39 0.30 -7.91
CA ASN A 83 -1.01 1.59 -7.58
C ASN A 83 -0.04 2.58 -6.90
N ASN A 84 1.25 2.23 -6.78
CA ASN A 84 2.27 3.03 -6.11
C ASN A 84 1.91 3.43 -4.66
N ILE A 85 1.14 2.60 -3.97
CA ILE A 85 0.73 2.80 -2.58
C ILE A 85 1.93 2.51 -1.67
N GLN A 86 2.33 3.50 -0.88
CA GLN A 86 3.46 3.39 0.04
C GLN A 86 3.00 3.21 1.48
N ASN A 87 1.95 3.91 1.85
CA ASN A 87 1.36 3.85 3.18
C ASN A 87 -0.10 3.43 3.05
N ILE A 88 -0.39 2.21 3.46
CA ILE A 88 -1.75 1.65 3.37
C ILE A 88 -2.76 2.49 4.15
N HIS A 89 -2.34 3.12 5.24
CA HIS A 89 -3.25 3.92 6.07
C HIS A 89 -3.65 5.25 5.46
N GLU A 90 -2.80 5.82 4.60
CA GLU A 90 -3.00 7.13 4.00
C GLU A 90 -3.44 7.04 2.54
N ASP A 91 -2.85 6.09 1.79
CA ASP A 91 -3.02 6.00 0.34
C ASP A 91 -4.14 5.03 -0.07
N TRP A 92 -4.57 4.13 0.85
CA TRP A 92 -5.63 3.19 0.53
C TRP A 92 -6.99 3.88 0.52
N PRO A 93 -7.84 3.61 -0.49
CA PRO A 93 -9.17 4.22 -0.57
C PRO A 93 -10.01 3.98 0.68
N MET A 94 -10.55 5.04 1.23
CA MET A 94 -11.47 4.98 2.37
C MET A 94 -12.86 4.54 1.93
N ASP A 95 -13.57 3.84 2.79
CA ASP A 95 -15.00 3.59 2.59
C ASP A 95 -15.80 4.90 2.68
N ASN A 96 -17.00 4.91 2.09
CA ASN A 96 -17.84 6.12 2.01
C ASN A 96 -18.18 6.75 3.37
N LEU A 97 -18.34 5.93 4.42
CA LEU A 97 -18.66 6.44 5.75
C LEU A 97 -17.46 7.11 6.40
N THR A 98 -16.29 6.46 6.32
CA THR A 98 -15.03 7.00 6.84
C THR A 98 -14.63 8.26 6.07
N PHE A 99 -14.78 8.27 4.75
CA PHE A 99 -14.50 9.42 3.91
C PHE A 99 -15.41 10.62 4.28
N ARG A 100 -16.70 10.39 4.48
CA ARG A 100 -17.62 11.46 4.95
C ARG A 100 -17.22 12.01 6.31
N LYS A 101 -16.85 11.15 7.27
CA LYS A 101 -16.37 11.60 8.58
C LYS A 101 -15.09 12.43 8.44
N TYR A 102 -14.14 11.96 7.65
CA TYR A 102 -12.91 12.69 7.36
C TYR A 102 -13.18 14.07 6.75
N LEU A 103 -14.07 14.14 5.76
CA LEU A 103 -14.47 15.43 5.15
C LEU A 103 -15.11 16.37 6.18
N LEU A 104 -16.03 15.87 6.99
CA LEU A 104 -16.69 16.67 8.03
C LEU A 104 -15.71 17.18 9.08
N ASP A 105 -14.73 16.38 9.44
CA ASP A 105 -13.71 16.78 10.42
C ASP A 105 -12.74 17.80 9.83
N LYS A 106 -12.22 17.53 8.63
CA LYS A 106 -11.24 18.37 7.95
C LYS A 106 -11.82 19.72 7.53
N TYR A 107 -13.08 19.76 7.10
CA TYR A 107 -13.74 20.94 6.53
C TYR A 107 -14.81 21.54 7.42
N LYS A 108 -14.88 21.13 8.68
CA LYS A 108 -15.80 21.69 9.68
C LYS A 108 -15.80 23.22 9.69
N THR A 109 -14.63 23.81 9.55
CA THR A 109 -14.42 25.26 9.55
C THR A 109 -14.88 25.89 8.22
N CYS A 110 -14.73 25.21 7.08
CA CYS A 110 -15.16 25.75 5.78
C CYS A 110 -16.69 25.79 5.63
N LEU A 111 -17.41 24.84 6.21
CA LEU A 111 -18.88 24.83 6.20
C LEU A 111 -19.49 25.96 7.05
N LEU A 112 -18.76 26.46 8.04
CA LEU A 112 -19.17 27.63 8.83
C LEU A 112 -18.99 28.94 8.05
N TYR A 113 -18.13 28.98 7.04
CA TYR A 113 -17.92 30.15 6.18
C TYR A 113 -18.84 30.22 4.95
N THR A 114 -19.48 29.12 4.57
CA THR A 114 -20.57 29.10 3.58
C THR A 114 -21.89 29.40 4.25
N SER A 115 -21.94 30.49 4.99
CA SER A 115 -23.20 31.13 5.33
C SER A 115 -23.89 31.52 4.00
N PRO A 116 -25.14 31.14 3.78
CA PRO A 116 -25.84 31.55 2.56
C PRO A 116 -25.76 33.05 2.43
N SER A 117 -25.39 33.54 1.25
CA SER A 117 -25.33 34.96 0.94
C SER A 117 -26.66 35.59 1.33
N PRO A 118 -26.67 36.81 1.85
CA PRO A 118 -27.95 37.53 2.16
C PRO A 118 -28.90 37.63 0.97
N ARG A 119 -28.43 37.41 -0.25
CA ARG A 119 -29.23 37.32 -1.48
C ARG A 119 -30.08 36.06 -1.61
N ASP A 120 -29.71 34.97 -0.92
CA ASP A 120 -30.44 33.69 -0.96
C ASP A 120 -31.51 33.58 0.12
N ARG A 121 -31.72 34.65 0.91
CA ARG A 121 -32.84 34.79 1.83
C ARG A 121 -33.98 35.53 1.13
N VAL A 122 -34.74 34.77 0.42
CA VAL A 122 -36.07 35.22 0.00
C VAL A 122 -37.10 34.65 0.95
#